data_eb74078e63cd1fe9976d294c53b72ddb
#
_entry.id   eb74078e63cd1fe9976d294c53b72ddb
#
_cell.length_a   1.000
_cell.length_b   1.000
_cell.length_c   1.000
_cell.angle_alpha   90.00
_cell.angle_beta   90.00
_cell.angle_gamma   90.00
#
_symmetry.space_group_name_H-M   'P 1'
#
loop_
_entity.id
_entity.type
_entity.pdbx_description
1 polymer ?
#
loop_
_entity_poly.entity_id
_entity_poly.type
_entity_poly.pdbx_seq_one_letter_code
_entity_poly.pdbx_strand_id
1 'polypeptide(L)'
;MRVLVTGGTGYLGSTICRALTARGHAAVPFARSTGGDVRDRAALSRAAAGVDAIIHSAALVSVWRRRALDFDDINVGGLQNVLDVAREHQLRRVVYTSSFLAQAPAGRSTPLRANDYQRTKADALIVARRAADAGAPIVTIIPGVIFGPGLMSEGNLIGRMVADHLAGRLPGLVGPDKIWSFAWVENVADAHVDALEHGTPGAIIEAGGHNLPQRAPFEWLLQNRGTRLPRTLPYWAATVAGHLELTRARLTGGMPLLTPATVEIFRHDWPLRGGIGGTFEEQMAEMTR
;
A
#
# COMPACT_ATOMS: atom_id res chain seq x y z
N MET A 1 -15.70 -19.15 -3.63
CA MET A 1 -16.10 -17.98 -4.45
C MET A 1 -15.10 -17.78 -5.59
N ARG A 2 -15.54 -17.22 -6.71
CA ARG A 2 -14.68 -16.71 -7.77
C ARG A 2 -14.45 -15.21 -7.53
N VAL A 3 -13.20 -14.77 -7.34
CA VAL A 3 -12.87 -13.44 -6.86
C VAL A 3 -11.95 -12.73 -7.85
N LEU A 4 -12.40 -11.60 -8.39
CA LEU A 4 -11.56 -10.73 -9.22
C LEU A 4 -10.61 -9.93 -8.33
N VAL A 5 -9.30 -10.01 -8.58
CA VAL A 5 -8.29 -9.28 -7.82
C VAL A 5 -7.64 -8.25 -8.74
N THR A 6 -8.07 -6.98 -8.63
CA THR A 6 -7.39 -5.92 -9.38
C THR A 6 -6.02 -5.64 -8.76
N GLY A 7 -5.02 -5.43 -9.60
CA GLY A 7 -3.63 -5.39 -9.14
C GLY A 7 -3.08 -6.77 -8.73
N GLY A 8 -3.75 -7.87 -9.13
CA GLY A 8 -3.47 -9.25 -8.73
C GLY A 8 -2.08 -9.79 -9.08
N THR A 9 -1.31 -9.10 -9.91
CA THR A 9 0.10 -9.43 -10.21
C THR A 9 1.10 -8.54 -9.47
N GLY A 10 0.61 -7.57 -8.68
CA GLY A 10 1.44 -6.68 -7.86
C GLY A 10 1.92 -7.35 -6.58
N TYR A 11 2.72 -6.62 -5.78
CA TYR A 11 3.31 -7.13 -4.54
C TYR A 11 2.25 -7.70 -3.57
N LEU A 12 1.31 -6.88 -3.11
CA LEU A 12 0.22 -7.34 -2.24
C LEU A 12 -0.79 -8.21 -3.00
N GLY A 13 -1.17 -7.83 -4.22
CA GLY A 13 -2.22 -8.52 -4.97
C GLY A 13 -1.88 -9.98 -5.29
N SER A 14 -0.63 -10.29 -5.60
CA SER A 14 -0.19 -11.68 -5.82
C SER A 14 -0.26 -12.52 -4.54
N THR A 15 0.04 -11.91 -3.39
CA THR A 15 -0.09 -12.56 -2.08
C THR A 15 -1.57 -12.80 -1.74
N ILE A 16 -2.46 -11.82 -2.02
CA ILE A 16 -3.91 -12.01 -1.89
C ILE A 16 -4.40 -13.16 -2.77
N CYS A 17 -3.93 -13.25 -4.03
CA CYS A 17 -4.32 -14.38 -4.90
C CYS A 17 -3.89 -15.73 -4.32
N ARG A 18 -2.69 -15.83 -3.72
CA ARG A 18 -2.25 -17.06 -3.04
C ARG A 18 -3.11 -17.37 -1.81
N ALA A 19 -3.38 -16.37 -0.96
CA ALA A 19 -4.21 -16.54 0.23
C ALA A 19 -5.65 -16.98 -0.13
N LEU A 20 -6.25 -16.39 -1.17
CA LEU A 20 -7.54 -16.83 -1.70
C LEU A 20 -7.52 -18.30 -2.13
N THR A 21 -6.51 -18.70 -2.89
CA THR A 21 -6.38 -20.09 -3.36
C THR A 21 -6.19 -21.07 -2.20
N ALA A 22 -5.38 -20.71 -1.21
CA ALA A 22 -5.18 -21.52 0.00
C ALA A 22 -6.47 -21.74 0.80
N ARG A 23 -7.42 -20.79 0.73
CA ARG A 23 -8.75 -20.90 1.36
C ARG A 23 -9.85 -21.44 0.42
N GLY A 24 -9.47 -22.03 -0.73
CA GLY A 24 -10.41 -22.68 -1.64
C GLY A 24 -11.23 -21.72 -2.52
N HIS A 25 -10.80 -20.48 -2.67
CA HIS A 25 -11.39 -19.54 -3.62
C HIS A 25 -10.66 -19.56 -4.97
N ALA A 26 -11.38 -19.26 -6.06
CA ALA A 26 -10.79 -19.09 -7.38
C ALA A 26 -10.39 -17.63 -7.59
N ALA A 27 -9.10 -17.31 -7.47
CA ALA A 27 -8.59 -15.98 -7.73
C ALA A 27 -8.45 -15.71 -9.24
N VAL A 28 -8.98 -14.57 -9.69
CA VAL A 28 -8.87 -14.08 -11.08
C VAL A 28 -8.05 -12.79 -11.07
N PRO A 29 -6.75 -12.82 -11.38
CA PRO A 29 -5.93 -11.61 -11.40
C PRO A 29 -6.29 -10.71 -12.58
N PHE A 30 -6.49 -9.41 -12.30
CA PHE A 30 -6.74 -8.36 -13.28
C PHE A 30 -5.70 -7.25 -13.09
N ALA A 31 -4.78 -7.13 -14.04
CA ALA A 31 -3.68 -6.18 -13.98
C ALA A 31 -3.17 -5.85 -15.38
N ARG A 32 -2.38 -4.78 -15.51
CA ARG A 32 -1.81 -4.39 -16.81
C ARG A 32 -0.99 -5.50 -17.48
N SER A 33 -0.28 -6.29 -16.69
CA SER A 33 0.47 -7.46 -17.18
C SER A 33 -0.42 -8.59 -17.71
N THR A 34 -1.71 -8.60 -17.34
CA THR A 34 -2.73 -9.55 -17.84
C THR A 34 -3.71 -8.88 -18.82
N GLY A 35 -3.36 -7.70 -19.33
CA GLY A 35 -4.20 -6.94 -20.28
C GLY A 35 -5.34 -6.14 -19.65
N GLY A 36 -5.39 -6.03 -18.30
CA GLY A 36 -6.43 -5.30 -17.58
C GLY A 36 -5.97 -3.95 -17.04
N ASP A 37 -6.78 -2.92 -17.20
CA ASP A 37 -6.55 -1.60 -16.60
C ASP A 37 -7.83 -1.15 -15.87
N VAL A 38 -7.70 -0.73 -14.61
CA VAL A 38 -8.84 -0.27 -13.79
C VAL A 38 -9.48 1.02 -14.31
N ARG A 39 -8.79 1.74 -15.19
CA ARG A 39 -9.33 2.91 -15.90
C ARG A 39 -10.28 2.53 -17.03
N ASP A 40 -10.12 1.33 -17.60
CA ASP A 40 -11.02 0.79 -18.61
C ASP A 40 -12.18 0.04 -17.94
N ARG A 41 -13.28 0.78 -17.70
CA ARG A 41 -14.49 0.23 -17.07
C ARG A 41 -15.08 -0.93 -17.87
N ALA A 42 -15.01 -0.88 -19.20
CA ALA A 42 -15.58 -1.94 -20.06
C ALA A 42 -14.75 -3.24 -19.94
N ALA A 43 -13.42 -3.15 -19.92
CA ALA A 43 -12.55 -4.31 -19.68
C ALA A 43 -12.75 -4.88 -18.26
N LEU A 44 -12.92 -4.01 -17.25
CA LEU A 44 -13.19 -4.42 -15.89
C LEU A 44 -14.54 -5.13 -15.77
N SER A 45 -15.61 -4.61 -16.41
CA SER A 45 -16.94 -5.23 -16.42
C SER A 45 -16.91 -6.61 -17.09
N ARG A 46 -16.21 -6.74 -18.24
CA ARG A 46 -16.02 -8.06 -18.88
C ARG A 46 -15.31 -9.05 -17.97
N ALA A 47 -14.26 -8.60 -17.25
CA ALA A 47 -13.53 -9.46 -16.33
C ALA A 47 -14.35 -9.84 -15.08
N ALA A 48 -15.30 -9.01 -14.69
CA ALA A 48 -16.20 -9.24 -13.57
C ALA A 48 -17.36 -10.20 -13.91
N ALA A 49 -17.54 -10.58 -15.16
CA ALA A 49 -18.60 -11.51 -15.55
C ALA A 49 -18.42 -12.87 -14.86
N GLY A 50 -19.43 -13.28 -14.08
CA GLY A 50 -19.46 -14.55 -13.36
C GLY A 50 -18.48 -14.62 -12.17
N VAL A 51 -18.01 -13.50 -11.61
CA VAL A 51 -17.35 -13.48 -10.32
C VAL A 51 -18.35 -13.17 -9.18
N ASP A 52 -18.03 -13.61 -7.98
CA ASP A 52 -18.86 -13.38 -6.80
C ASP A 52 -18.51 -12.06 -6.10
N ALA A 53 -17.24 -11.63 -6.19
CA ALA A 53 -16.70 -10.49 -5.46
C ALA A 53 -15.46 -9.89 -6.14
N ILE A 54 -15.08 -8.68 -5.71
CA ILE A 54 -13.84 -8.01 -6.14
C ILE A 54 -13.00 -7.67 -4.91
N ILE A 55 -11.69 -7.98 -4.97
CA ILE A 55 -10.69 -7.37 -4.10
C ILE A 55 -9.93 -6.34 -4.94
N HIS A 56 -10.08 -5.06 -4.58
CA HIS A 56 -9.46 -3.94 -5.27
C HIS A 56 -8.15 -3.53 -4.58
N SER A 57 -7.04 -4.11 -5.03
CA SER A 57 -5.70 -3.76 -4.58
C SER A 57 -4.87 -2.98 -5.61
N ALA A 58 -5.42 -2.72 -6.79
CA ALA A 58 -4.77 -1.89 -7.78
C ALA A 58 -4.63 -0.44 -7.28
N ALA A 59 -3.42 0.07 -7.32
CA ALA A 59 -3.12 1.47 -7.00
C ALA A 59 -1.86 1.93 -7.72
N LEU A 60 -1.78 3.21 -8.02
CA LEU A 60 -0.52 3.86 -8.36
C LEU A 60 0.17 4.24 -7.04
N VAL A 61 1.12 3.41 -6.60
CA VAL A 61 1.95 3.65 -5.43
C VAL A 61 3.23 4.31 -5.91
N SER A 62 3.38 5.61 -5.71
CA SER A 62 4.58 6.33 -6.14
C SER A 62 4.73 7.64 -5.38
N VAL A 63 5.95 8.10 -5.21
CA VAL A 63 6.24 9.41 -4.62
C VAL A 63 6.10 10.54 -5.63
N TRP A 64 6.13 10.22 -6.94
CA TRP A 64 6.05 11.20 -8.03
C TRP A 64 5.70 10.54 -9.36
N ARG A 65 5.00 11.26 -10.22
CA ARG A 65 4.77 10.93 -11.64
C ARG A 65 4.82 12.20 -12.48
N ARG A 66 5.23 12.07 -13.72
CA ARG A 66 5.27 13.21 -14.67
C ARG A 66 3.87 13.75 -14.93
N ARG A 67 2.86 12.87 -15.03
CA ARG A 67 1.45 13.21 -15.15
C ARG A 67 0.76 12.95 -13.81
N ALA A 68 0.52 14.01 -13.03
CA ALA A 68 -0.09 13.92 -11.70
C ALA A 68 -1.51 13.33 -11.75
N LEU A 69 -2.26 13.59 -12.83
CA LEU A 69 -3.61 13.04 -13.04
C LEU A 69 -3.66 11.51 -13.07
N ASP A 70 -2.55 10.83 -13.35
CA ASP A 70 -2.51 9.36 -13.30
C ASP A 70 -2.85 8.82 -11.91
N PHE A 71 -2.55 9.59 -10.85
CA PHE A 71 -2.94 9.22 -9.48
C PHE A 71 -4.46 9.29 -9.30
N ASP A 72 -5.11 10.32 -9.83
CA ASP A 72 -6.57 10.50 -9.76
C ASP A 72 -7.27 9.44 -10.59
N ASP A 73 -6.83 9.26 -11.84
CA ASP A 73 -7.40 8.29 -12.79
C ASP A 73 -7.35 6.85 -12.23
N ILE A 74 -6.24 6.47 -11.58
CA ILE A 74 -6.04 5.10 -11.10
C ILE A 74 -6.61 4.91 -9.69
N ASN A 75 -6.25 5.79 -8.75
CA ASN A 75 -6.56 5.56 -7.33
C ASN A 75 -8.01 5.93 -6.98
N VAL A 76 -8.55 6.97 -7.59
CA VAL A 76 -9.93 7.43 -7.35
C VAL A 76 -10.87 6.91 -8.44
N GLY A 77 -10.57 7.17 -9.71
CA GLY A 77 -11.36 6.71 -10.83
C GLY A 77 -11.43 5.18 -10.93
N GLY A 78 -10.30 4.50 -10.69
CA GLY A 78 -10.27 3.04 -10.64
C GLY A 78 -11.20 2.46 -9.57
N LEU A 79 -11.25 3.05 -8.37
CA LEU A 79 -12.19 2.62 -7.32
C LEU A 79 -13.65 2.89 -7.74
N GLN A 80 -13.94 4.04 -8.35
CA GLN A 80 -15.28 4.35 -8.85
C GLN A 80 -15.73 3.32 -9.89
N ASN A 81 -14.86 2.98 -10.85
CA ASN A 81 -15.14 1.94 -11.83
C ASN A 81 -15.42 0.58 -11.18
N VAL A 82 -14.65 0.20 -10.15
CA VAL A 82 -14.89 -1.05 -9.41
C VAL A 82 -16.24 -1.04 -8.72
N LEU A 83 -16.63 0.06 -8.09
CA LEU A 83 -17.92 0.20 -7.41
C LEU A 83 -19.10 0.17 -8.40
N ASP A 84 -18.95 0.82 -9.56
CA ASP A 84 -19.97 0.79 -10.61
C ASP A 84 -20.15 -0.61 -11.21
N VAL A 85 -19.03 -1.30 -11.48
CA VAL A 85 -19.04 -2.70 -11.98
C VAL A 85 -19.63 -3.64 -10.93
N ALA A 86 -19.27 -3.46 -9.66
CA ALA A 86 -19.84 -4.27 -8.57
C ALA A 86 -21.36 -4.12 -8.47
N ARG A 87 -21.88 -2.90 -8.66
CA ARG A 87 -23.33 -2.63 -8.70
C ARG A 87 -23.98 -3.24 -9.94
N GLU A 88 -23.38 -3.07 -11.12
CA GLU A 88 -23.87 -3.61 -12.41
C GLU A 88 -24.02 -5.13 -12.37
N HIS A 89 -23.03 -5.83 -11.81
CA HIS A 89 -23.02 -7.30 -11.70
C HIS A 89 -23.62 -7.82 -10.39
N GLN A 90 -24.16 -6.94 -9.53
CA GLN A 90 -24.77 -7.30 -8.23
C GLN A 90 -23.85 -8.16 -7.36
N LEU A 91 -22.56 -7.78 -7.33
CA LEU A 91 -21.55 -8.53 -6.59
C LEU A 91 -21.81 -8.51 -5.07
N ARG A 92 -21.51 -9.62 -4.42
CA ARG A 92 -21.76 -9.81 -2.98
C ARG A 92 -20.87 -8.94 -2.10
N ARG A 93 -19.65 -8.63 -2.58
CA ARG A 93 -18.64 -7.91 -1.80
C ARG A 93 -17.60 -7.21 -2.67
N VAL A 94 -17.19 -6.05 -2.18
CA VAL A 94 -15.96 -5.36 -2.61
C VAL A 94 -15.07 -5.20 -1.40
N VAL A 95 -13.83 -5.69 -1.47
CA VAL A 95 -12.79 -5.40 -0.47
C VAL A 95 -11.83 -4.41 -1.08
N TYR A 96 -11.72 -3.22 -0.49
CA TYR A 96 -10.87 -2.14 -0.99
C TYR A 96 -9.60 -1.97 -0.15
N THR A 97 -8.45 -1.95 -0.79
CA THR A 97 -7.16 -1.66 -0.17
C THR A 97 -6.92 -0.15 -0.14
N SER A 98 -7.09 0.47 1.01
CA SER A 98 -6.72 1.86 1.27
C SER A 98 -5.21 1.98 1.63
N SER A 99 -4.85 2.87 2.53
CA SER A 99 -3.49 3.07 3.03
C SER A 99 -3.54 3.78 4.37
N PHE A 100 -2.58 3.52 5.26
CA PHE A 100 -2.41 4.34 6.47
C PHE A 100 -2.21 5.83 6.13
N LEU A 101 -1.63 6.13 4.98
CA LEU A 101 -1.43 7.50 4.49
C LEU A 101 -2.74 8.21 4.10
N ALA A 102 -3.85 7.50 3.98
CA ALA A 102 -5.17 8.10 3.80
C ALA A 102 -5.76 8.67 5.10
N GLN A 103 -5.19 8.32 6.24
CA GLN A 103 -5.60 8.78 7.57
C GLN A 103 -4.74 9.98 8.02
N ALA A 104 -5.13 10.57 9.15
CA ALA A 104 -4.30 11.54 9.84
C ALA A 104 -3.17 10.82 10.59
N PRO A 105 -1.94 11.33 10.60
CA PRO A 105 -0.89 10.81 11.48
C PRO A 105 -1.22 11.09 12.96
N ALA A 106 -0.54 10.41 13.85
CA ALA A 106 -0.72 10.61 15.28
C ALA A 106 -0.58 12.09 15.67
N GLY A 107 -1.47 12.55 16.54
CA GLY A 107 -1.50 13.95 16.99
C GLY A 107 -2.13 14.96 15.99
N ARG A 108 -2.65 14.51 14.85
CA ARG A 108 -3.39 15.37 13.90
C ARG A 108 -4.82 14.86 13.70
N SER A 109 -5.72 15.78 13.36
CA SER A 109 -7.14 15.46 13.07
C SER A 109 -7.42 15.27 11.58
N THR A 110 -6.50 15.66 10.69
CA THR A 110 -6.70 15.62 9.24
C THR A 110 -5.50 14.99 8.53
N PRO A 111 -5.72 14.28 7.40
CA PRO A 111 -4.66 13.76 6.55
C PRO A 111 -3.70 14.86 6.07
N LEU A 112 -2.42 14.54 5.92
CA LEU A 112 -1.41 15.52 5.47
C LEU A 112 -1.60 15.98 4.02
N ARG A 113 -1.96 15.05 3.12
CA ARG A 113 -2.10 15.30 1.68
C ARG A 113 -0.81 15.86 1.05
N ALA A 114 0.35 15.44 1.54
CA ALA A 114 1.65 15.99 1.19
C ALA A 114 2.07 15.73 -0.28
N ASN A 115 1.60 14.64 -0.87
CA ASN A 115 1.82 14.30 -2.27
C ASN A 115 0.54 13.75 -2.93
N ASP A 116 0.58 13.55 -4.25
CA ASP A 116 -0.59 13.05 -5.01
C ASP A 116 -1.03 11.66 -4.59
N TYR A 117 -0.10 10.77 -4.21
CA TYR A 117 -0.45 9.46 -3.69
C TYR A 117 -1.27 9.57 -2.40
N GLN A 118 -0.77 10.33 -1.43
CA GLN A 118 -1.45 10.52 -0.15
C GLN A 118 -2.81 11.22 -0.33
N ARG A 119 -2.84 12.28 -1.14
CA ARG A 119 -4.06 12.99 -1.50
C ARG A 119 -5.10 12.05 -2.08
N THR A 120 -4.74 11.30 -3.14
CA THR A 120 -5.70 10.42 -3.84
C THR A 120 -6.12 9.22 -3.00
N LYS A 121 -5.28 8.71 -2.08
CA LYS A 121 -5.70 7.68 -1.13
C LYS A 121 -6.70 8.22 -0.10
N ALA A 122 -6.53 9.47 0.36
CA ALA A 122 -7.51 10.12 1.22
C ALA A 122 -8.84 10.37 0.48
N ASP A 123 -8.79 10.83 -0.76
CA ASP A 123 -9.98 11.06 -1.60
C ASP A 123 -10.71 9.74 -1.91
N ALA A 124 -9.98 8.68 -2.24
CA ALA A 124 -10.55 7.36 -2.46
C ALA A 124 -11.20 6.77 -1.19
N LEU A 125 -10.64 7.05 -0.01
CA LEU A 125 -11.26 6.65 1.26
C LEU A 125 -12.60 7.37 1.47
N ILE A 126 -12.72 8.63 1.07
CA ILE A 126 -14.00 9.38 1.09
C ILE A 126 -15.00 8.75 0.11
N VAL A 127 -14.55 8.39 -1.09
CA VAL A 127 -15.41 7.66 -2.08
C VAL A 127 -15.91 6.34 -1.50
N ALA A 128 -15.02 5.55 -0.88
CA ALA A 128 -15.39 4.27 -0.26
C ALA A 128 -16.43 4.44 0.85
N ARG A 129 -16.27 5.45 1.73
CA ARG A 129 -17.24 5.76 2.78
C ARG A 129 -18.59 6.15 2.22
N ARG A 130 -18.63 7.07 1.25
CA ARG A 130 -19.89 7.47 0.60
C ARG A 130 -20.59 6.30 -0.10
N ALA A 131 -19.84 5.41 -0.72
CA ALA A 131 -20.40 4.21 -1.33
C ALA A 131 -21.01 3.27 -0.27
N ALA A 132 -20.33 3.08 0.85
CA ALA A 132 -20.85 2.32 2.00
C ALA A 132 -22.14 2.92 2.55
N ASP A 133 -22.17 4.25 2.77
CA ASP A 133 -23.34 4.99 3.24
C ASP A 133 -24.53 4.87 2.26
N ALA A 134 -24.23 4.70 0.96
CA ALA A 134 -25.22 4.46 -0.09
C ALA A 134 -25.59 2.96 -0.24
N GLY A 135 -25.14 2.09 0.67
CA GLY A 135 -25.48 0.67 0.70
C GLY A 135 -24.62 -0.24 -0.16
N ALA A 136 -23.48 0.23 -0.70
CA ALA A 136 -22.55 -0.66 -1.42
C ALA A 136 -21.93 -1.70 -0.46
N PRO A 137 -21.77 -2.96 -0.89
CA PRO A 137 -21.21 -4.03 -0.06
C PRO A 137 -19.67 -3.93 0.05
N ILE A 138 -19.16 -2.74 0.38
CA ILE A 138 -17.73 -2.48 0.46
C ILE A 138 -17.20 -2.62 1.89
N VAL A 139 -16.02 -3.28 2.01
CA VAL A 139 -15.19 -3.31 3.23
C VAL A 139 -13.84 -2.70 2.89
N THR A 140 -13.36 -1.80 3.72
CA THR A 140 -12.09 -1.11 3.48
C THR A 140 -11.01 -1.65 4.42
N ILE A 141 -9.88 -2.06 3.85
CA ILE A 141 -8.67 -2.44 4.59
C ILE A 141 -7.69 -1.28 4.55
N ILE A 142 -7.19 -0.88 5.71
CA ILE A 142 -6.14 0.13 5.85
C ILE A 142 -4.86 -0.56 6.33
N PRO A 143 -3.97 -0.94 5.41
CA PRO A 143 -2.70 -1.55 5.80
C PRO A 143 -1.71 -0.52 6.34
N GLY A 144 -0.81 -0.96 7.22
CA GLY A 144 0.39 -0.25 7.61
C GLY A 144 1.43 -0.23 6.48
N VAL A 145 2.70 0.00 6.83
CA VAL A 145 3.81 -0.12 5.89
C VAL A 145 4.03 -1.60 5.61
N ILE A 146 3.59 -2.04 4.43
CA ILE A 146 3.65 -3.45 4.05
C ILE A 146 5.10 -3.85 3.78
N PHE A 147 5.55 -4.95 4.39
CA PHE A 147 6.87 -5.53 4.17
C PHE A 147 6.80 -7.06 4.15
N GLY A 148 7.85 -7.70 3.62
CA GLY A 148 7.95 -9.15 3.54
C GLY A 148 8.57 -9.61 2.22
N PRO A 149 8.61 -10.92 1.96
CA PRO A 149 9.16 -11.48 0.74
C PRO A 149 8.29 -11.13 -0.48
N GLY A 150 8.89 -11.18 -1.67
CA GLY A 150 8.19 -10.98 -2.93
C GLY A 150 8.76 -9.85 -3.79
N LEU A 151 7.93 -9.26 -4.65
CA LEU A 151 8.36 -8.28 -5.63
C LEU A 151 8.96 -7.02 -4.99
N MET A 152 10.14 -6.62 -5.45
CA MET A 152 10.81 -5.36 -5.08
C MET A 152 10.21 -4.20 -5.88
N SER A 153 8.95 -3.89 -5.61
CA SER A 153 8.21 -2.78 -6.23
C SER A 153 8.12 -1.56 -5.32
N GLU A 154 7.53 -0.47 -5.80
CA GLU A 154 7.26 0.73 -4.98
C GLU A 154 6.35 0.42 -3.78
N GLY A 155 5.54 -0.65 -3.86
CA GLY A 155 4.69 -1.12 -2.76
C GLY A 155 5.45 -1.87 -1.66
N ASN A 156 6.69 -2.33 -1.90
CA ASN A 156 7.56 -2.96 -0.91
C ASN A 156 8.69 -2.01 -0.48
N LEU A 157 8.30 -0.90 0.17
CA LEU A 157 9.25 0.14 0.56
C LEU A 157 10.36 -0.40 1.48
N ILE A 158 10.00 -1.15 2.50
CA ILE A 158 10.95 -1.64 3.52
C ILE A 158 11.90 -2.67 2.90
N GLY A 159 11.40 -3.61 2.10
CA GLY A 159 12.25 -4.56 1.39
C GLY A 159 13.28 -3.87 0.50
N ARG A 160 12.87 -2.81 -0.21
CA ARG A 160 13.79 -1.99 -1.03
C ARG A 160 14.82 -1.26 -0.17
N MET A 161 14.40 -0.61 0.93
CA MET A 161 15.32 0.09 1.82
C MET A 161 16.35 -0.86 2.45
N VAL A 162 15.93 -2.05 2.85
CA VAL A 162 16.82 -3.11 3.37
C VAL A 162 17.78 -3.58 2.27
N ALA A 163 17.31 -3.87 1.08
CA ALA A 163 18.15 -4.29 -0.04
C ALA A 163 19.17 -3.20 -0.44
N ASP A 164 18.76 -1.92 -0.46
CA ASP A 164 19.65 -0.81 -0.75
C ASP A 164 20.67 -0.58 0.37
N HIS A 165 20.28 -0.80 1.62
CA HIS A 165 21.23 -0.75 2.73
C HIS A 165 22.29 -1.83 2.64
N LEU A 166 21.90 -3.09 2.43
CA LEU A 166 22.82 -4.23 2.26
C LEU A 166 23.77 -4.05 1.07
N ALA A 167 23.30 -3.37 0.02
CA ALA A 167 24.10 -3.03 -1.16
C ALA A 167 24.89 -1.71 -1.03
N GLY A 168 24.85 -1.04 0.12
CA GLY A 168 25.56 0.22 0.35
C GLY A 168 25.00 1.43 -0.41
N ARG A 169 23.78 1.34 -0.94
CA ARG A 169 23.12 2.39 -1.74
C ARG A 169 22.18 3.29 -0.95
N LEU A 170 21.75 2.86 0.25
CA LEU A 170 20.87 3.67 1.09
C LEU A 170 21.64 4.88 1.65
N PRO A 171 21.28 6.12 1.28
CA PRO A 171 22.05 7.31 1.70
C PRO A 171 21.90 7.60 3.19
N GLY A 172 20.79 7.19 3.81
CA GLY A 172 20.49 7.35 5.22
C GLY A 172 19.00 7.31 5.51
N LEU A 173 18.63 7.48 6.78
CA LEU A 173 17.25 7.52 7.25
C LEU A 173 16.83 8.94 7.59
N VAL A 174 15.61 9.29 7.27
CA VAL A 174 14.95 10.53 7.67
C VAL A 174 13.91 10.18 8.73
N GLY A 175 13.99 10.77 9.92
CA GLY A 175 13.08 10.48 11.04
C GLY A 175 13.18 9.04 11.57
N PRO A 176 14.38 8.51 11.86
CA PRO A 176 14.58 7.11 12.26
C PRO A 176 13.81 6.69 13.51
N ASP A 177 13.47 7.67 14.38
CA ASP A 177 12.75 7.43 15.64
C ASP A 177 11.22 7.48 15.49
N LYS A 178 10.72 7.83 14.30
CA LYS A 178 9.30 7.92 14.05
C LYS A 178 8.67 6.53 14.00
N ILE A 179 7.53 6.39 14.66
CA ILE A 179 6.82 5.11 14.78
C ILE A 179 6.06 4.84 13.50
N TRP A 180 6.31 3.68 12.92
CA TRP A 180 5.57 3.14 11.79
C TRP A 180 4.96 1.79 12.15
N SER A 181 3.81 1.49 11.59
CA SER A 181 3.17 0.18 11.73
C SER A 181 3.69 -0.74 10.62
N PHE A 182 4.61 -1.64 10.95
CA PHE A 182 5.18 -2.62 10.03
C PHE A 182 4.23 -3.79 9.86
N ALA A 183 3.56 -3.88 8.71
CA ALA A 183 2.54 -4.86 8.42
C ALA A 183 3.09 -5.98 7.51
N TRP A 184 3.09 -7.21 7.99
CA TRP A 184 3.56 -8.35 7.22
C TRP A 184 2.62 -8.66 6.07
N VAL A 185 3.17 -8.82 4.86
CA VAL A 185 2.39 -8.89 3.62
C VAL A 185 1.36 -10.02 3.61
N GLU A 186 1.69 -11.17 4.21
CA GLU A 186 0.77 -12.31 4.29
C GLU A 186 -0.38 -12.03 5.25
N ASN A 187 -0.11 -11.42 6.42
CA ASN A 187 -1.15 -11.02 7.36
C ASN A 187 -2.11 -9.98 6.75
N VAL A 188 -1.56 -9.05 5.95
CA VAL A 188 -2.39 -8.08 5.22
C VAL A 188 -3.24 -8.80 4.17
N ALA A 189 -2.69 -9.78 3.46
CA ALA A 189 -3.44 -10.57 2.49
C ALA A 189 -4.55 -11.38 3.17
N ASP A 190 -4.27 -12.01 4.31
CA ASP A 190 -5.25 -12.74 5.11
C ASP A 190 -6.38 -11.82 5.58
N ALA A 191 -6.06 -10.60 6.04
CA ALA A 191 -7.08 -9.61 6.41
C ALA A 191 -8.03 -9.27 5.24
N HIS A 192 -7.54 -9.29 3.98
CA HIS A 192 -8.41 -9.12 2.82
C HIS A 192 -9.33 -10.32 2.59
N VAL A 193 -8.83 -11.54 2.80
CA VAL A 193 -9.66 -12.75 2.65
C VAL A 193 -10.67 -12.85 3.81
N ASP A 194 -10.28 -12.54 5.04
CA ASP A 194 -11.20 -12.46 6.18
C ASP A 194 -12.31 -11.42 5.95
N ALA A 195 -11.94 -10.25 5.41
CA ALA A 195 -12.92 -9.21 5.06
C ALA A 195 -13.86 -9.66 3.92
N LEU A 196 -13.36 -10.45 2.98
CA LEU A 196 -14.18 -11.04 1.92
C LEU A 196 -15.21 -12.01 2.49
N GLU A 197 -14.80 -12.89 3.40
CA GLU A 197 -15.64 -13.96 3.95
C GLU A 197 -16.60 -13.44 5.02
N HIS A 198 -16.12 -12.61 5.93
CA HIS A 198 -16.80 -12.26 7.18
C HIS A 198 -17.00 -10.75 7.41
N GLY A 199 -16.40 -9.88 6.58
CA GLY A 199 -16.45 -8.44 6.79
C GLY A 199 -17.87 -7.89 6.73
N THR A 200 -18.21 -6.95 7.61
CA THR A 200 -19.47 -6.22 7.55
C THR A 200 -19.38 -5.10 6.52
N PRO A 201 -20.36 -4.95 5.59
CA PRO A 201 -20.39 -3.79 4.69
C PRO A 201 -20.28 -2.46 5.43
N GLY A 202 -19.46 -1.56 4.91
CA GLY A 202 -19.16 -0.28 5.54
C GLY A 202 -18.02 -0.33 6.56
N ALA A 203 -17.56 -1.51 6.99
CA ALA A 203 -16.46 -1.61 7.94
C ALA A 203 -15.16 -1.08 7.36
N ILE A 204 -14.39 -0.41 8.21
CA ILE A 204 -13.01 0.02 7.96
C ILE A 204 -12.14 -0.74 8.96
N ILE A 205 -11.26 -1.58 8.44
CA ILE A 205 -10.41 -2.49 9.22
C ILE A 205 -8.95 -2.04 9.06
N GLU A 206 -8.30 -1.71 10.17
CA GLU A 206 -6.88 -1.47 10.18
C GLU A 206 -6.14 -2.81 10.15
N ALA A 207 -5.30 -3.01 9.13
CA ALA A 207 -4.40 -4.14 9.01
C ALA A 207 -2.98 -3.66 9.33
N GLY A 208 -2.78 -3.30 10.59
CA GLY A 208 -1.49 -2.88 11.12
C GLY A 208 -0.55 -4.06 11.32
N GLY A 209 0.51 -3.80 12.07
CA GLY A 209 1.53 -4.76 12.44
C GLY A 209 2.30 -4.25 13.66
N HIS A 210 3.60 -4.46 13.68
CA HIS A 210 4.46 -3.99 14.76
C HIS A 210 4.64 -2.48 14.69
N ASN A 211 4.19 -1.74 15.71
CA ASN A 211 4.41 -0.29 15.83
C ASN A 211 5.81 -0.05 16.40
N LEU A 212 6.78 0.14 15.52
CA LEU A 212 8.20 0.26 15.85
C LEU A 212 8.82 1.51 15.22
N PRO A 213 9.97 2.00 15.74
CA PRO A 213 10.72 3.04 15.08
C PRO A 213 11.13 2.66 13.66
N GLN A 214 11.16 3.63 12.76
CA GLN A 214 11.53 3.41 11.35
C GLN A 214 12.89 2.71 11.20
N ARG A 215 13.80 2.88 12.15
CA ARG A 215 15.12 2.22 12.17
C ARG A 215 15.09 0.73 12.57
N ALA A 216 13.99 0.21 13.10
CA ALA A 216 13.93 -1.16 13.64
C ALA A 216 14.43 -2.26 12.67
N PRO A 217 14.12 -2.24 11.36
CA PRO A 217 14.68 -3.22 10.41
C PRO A 217 16.22 -3.18 10.35
N PHE A 218 16.82 -2.01 10.51
CA PHE A 218 18.28 -1.83 10.43
C PHE A 218 18.95 -2.18 11.74
N GLU A 219 18.29 -1.98 12.89
CA GLU A 219 18.74 -2.47 14.20
C GLU A 219 18.76 -4.00 14.21
N TRP A 220 17.72 -4.63 13.63
CA TRP A 220 17.71 -6.08 13.46
C TRP A 220 18.88 -6.56 12.58
N LEU A 221 19.16 -5.88 11.46
CA LEU A 221 20.29 -6.21 10.57
C LEU A 221 21.65 -6.03 11.28
N LEU A 222 21.80 -4.98 12.09
CA LEU A 222 23.01 -4.80 12.90
C LEU A 222 23.22 -5.99 13.84
N GLN A 223 22.17 -6.39 14.57
CA GLN A 223 22.26 -7.46 15.58
C GLN A 223 22.45 -8.85 14.95
N ASN A 224 21.82 -9.13 13.83
CA ASN A 224 21.76 -10.47 13.25
C ASN A 224 22.71 -10.68 12.05
N ARG A 225 23.19 -9.61 11.42
CA ARG A 225 24.06 -9.65 10.24
C ARG A 225 25.34 -8.81 10.38
N GLY A 226 25.53 -8.14 11.51
CA GLY A 226 26.73 -7.31 11.76
C GLY A 226 26.83 -6.09 10.83
N THR A 227 25.74 -5.64 10.21
CA THR A 227 25.76 -4.45 9.35
C THR A 227 25.89 -3.18 10.22
N ARG A 228 26.24 -2.05 9.59
CA ARG A 228 26.22 -0.76 10.29
C ARG A 228 24.82 -0.17 10.23
N LEU A 229 24.44 0.66 11.21
CA LEU A 229 23.22 1.45 11.10
C LEU A 229 23.34 2.49 9.97
N PRO A 230 22.29 2.75 9.20
CA PRO A 230 22.27 3.86 8.27
C PRO A 230 22.46 5.20 8.99
N ARG A 231 23.09 6.16 8.32
CA ARG A 231 23.25 7.53 8.87
C ARG A 231 21.88 8.19 9.01
N THR A 232 21.70 9.00 10.03
CA THR A 232 20.53 9.87 10.14
C THR A 232 20.73 11.12 9.30
N LEU A 233 19.77 11.39 8.40
CA LEU A 233 19.74 12.61 7.61
C LEU A 233 18.90 13.67 8.32
N PRO A 234 19.45 14.85 8.63
CA PRO A 234 18.66 15.95 9.16
C PRO A 234 17.52 16.34 8.20
N TYR A 235 16.35 16.68 8.73
CA TYR A 235 15.18 17.02 7.90
C TYR A 235 15.46 18.14 6.91
N TRP A 236 16.21 19.18 7.30
CA TRP A 236 16.53 20.28 6.39
C TRP A 236 17.38 19.81 5.20
N ALA A 237 18.39 18.96 5.45
CA ALA A 237 19.27 18.44 4.40
C ALA A 237 18.49 17.50 3.46
N ALA A 238 17.64 16.62 4.02
CA ALA A 238 16.76 15.77 3.25
C ALA A 238 15.75 16.57 2.41
N THR A 239 15.22 17.69 2.93
CA THR A 239 14.31 18.58 2.18
C THR A 239 15.03 19.24 1.01
N VAL A 240 16.25 19.77 1.21
CA VAL A 240 17.06 20.35 0.12
C VAL A 240 17.36 19.29 -0.95
N ALA A 241 17.84 18.11 -0.53
CA ALA A 241 18.08 17.00 -1.45
C ALA A 241 16.81 16.60 -2.22
N GLY A 242 15.66 16.58 -1.56
CA GLY A 242 14.35 16.30 -2.15
C GLY A 242 13.95 17.31 -3.23
N HIS A 243 14.24 18.61 -3.05
CA HIS A 243 14.01 19.63 -4.09
C HIS A 243 14.93 19.43 -5.31
N LEU A 244 16.20 19.10 -5.08
CA LEU A 244 17.16 18.83 -6.16
C LEU A 244 16.73 17.57 -6.95
N GLU A 245 16.38 16.49 -6.26
CA GLU A 245 15.89 15.26 -6.86
C GLU A 245 14.59 15.47 -7.66
N LEU A 246 13.65 16.25 -7.12
CA LEU A 246 12.41 16.58 -7.83
C LEU A 246 12.68 17.42 -9.09
N THR A 247 13.62 18.38 -9.03
CA THR A 247 14.03 19.17 -10.19
C THR A 247 14.69 18.28 -11.24
N ARG A 248 15.61 17.39 -10.83
CA ARG A 248 16.22 16.39 -11.73
C ARG A 248 15.14 15.52 -12.38
N ALA A 249 14.18 15.01 -11.59
CA ALA A 249 13.10 14.17 -12.09
C ALA A 249 12.23 14.89 -13.14
N ARG A 250 11.91 16.17 -12.92
CA ARG A 250 11.15 16.99 -13.88
C ARG A 250 11.90 17.18 -15.21
N LEU A 251 13.22 17.35 -15.15
CA LEU A 251 14.05 17.57 -16.35
C LEU A 251 14.30 16.26 -17.10
N THR A 252 14.59 15.15 -16.38
CA THR A 252 15.02 13.89 -16.99
C THR A 252 13.90 12.87 -17.18
N GLY A 253 12.76 13.04 -16.51
CA GLY A 253 11.69 12.03 -16.43
C GLY A 253 12.00 10.85 -15.50
N GLY A 254 13.19 10.83 -14.86
CA GLY A 254 13.59 9.78 -13.92
C GLY A 254 12.85 9.88 -12.58
N MET A 255 12.74 8.78 -11.85
CA MET A 255 12.12 8.78 -10.52
C MET A 255 13.03 9.48 -9.50
N PRO A 256 12.49 10.37 -8.65
CA PRO A 256 13.24 10.95 -7.56
C PRO A 256 13.42 9.91 -6.44
N LEU A 257 14.60 9.87 -5.83
CA LEU A 257 14.87 9.02 -4.66
C LEU A 257 14.10 9.52 -3.43
N LEU A 258 13.96 10.84 -3.31
CA LEU A 258 13.32 11.53 -2.20
C LEU A 258 12.61 12.76 -2.74
N THR A 259 11.52 13.16 -2.09
CA THR A 259 10.82 14.43 -2.35
C THR A 259 10.59 15.18 -1.05
N PRO A 260 10.40 16.51 -1.07
CA PRO A 260 10.03 17.25 0.13
C PRO A 260 8.78 16.71 0.82
N ALA A 261 7.81 16.25 0.02
CA ALA A 261 6.60 15.61 0.52
C ALA A 261 6.87 14.27 1.25
N THR A 262 7.82 13.47 0.76
CA THR A 262 8.25 12.24 1.45
C THR A 262 8.92 12.57 2.78
N VAL A 263 9.75 13.62 2.84
CA VAL A 263 10.35 14.11 4.08
C VAL A 263 9.27 14.53 5.09
N GLU A 264 8.21 15.17 4.62
CA GLU A 264 7.09 15.57 5.49
C GLU A 264 6.36 14.34 6.06
N ILE A 265 6.12 13.30 5.25
CA ILE A 265 5.54 12.04 5.73
C ILE A 265 6.42 11.41 6.83
N PHE A 266 7.74 11.44 6.66
CA PHE A 266 8.71 10.86 7.59
C PHE A 266 8.88 11.64 8.91
N ARG A 267 8.29 12.83 9.02
CA ARG A 267 8.26 13.63 10.27
C ARG A 267 7.23 13.15 11.28
N HIS A 268 6.29 12.28 10.85
CA HIS A 268 5.13 11.90 11.66
C HIS A 268 5.16 10.44 12.08
N ASP A 269 4.42 10.15 13.14
CA ASP A 269 4.16 8.80 13.62
C ASP A 269 2.88 8.27 12.98
N TRP A 270 2.92 6.99 12.57
CA TRP A 270 1.85 6.30 11.85
C TRP A 270 1.52 4.94 12.50
N PRO A 271 1.19 4.90 13.80
CA PRO A 271 0.77 3.65 14.42
C PRO A 271 -0.61 3.24 13.92
N LEU A 272 -0.81 1.94 13.74
CA LEU A 272 -2.11 1.34 13.45
C LEU A 272 -2.41 0.23 14.45
N ARG A 273 -3.69 -0.12 14.54
CA ARG A 273 -4.18 -1.28 15.28
C ARG A 273 -4.20 -2.52 14.38
N GLY A 274 -4.35 -3.70 14.97
CA GLY A 274 -4.68 -4.96 14.29
C GLY A 274 -3.48 -5.79 13.87
N GLY A 275 -3.77 -6.99 13.50
CA GLY A 275 -3.08 -7.95 12.65
C GLY A 275 -1.62 -8.28 12.91
N ILE A 276 -1.23 -8.59 14.15
CA ILE A 276 0.11 -9.10 14.41
C ILE A 276 0.07 -10.64 14.37
N GLY A 277 0.58 -11.23 13.30
CA GLY A 277 0.88 -12.65 13.22
C GLY A 277 2.40 -12.85 13.19
N GLY A 278 2.94 -13.60 14.15
CA GLY A 278 4.38 -13.80 14.30
C GLY A 278 5.12 -12.63 14.93
N THR A 279 6.40 -12.81 15.23
CA THR A 279 7.26 -11.75 15.77
C THR A 279 7.91 -10.96 14.64
N PHE A 280 8.31 -9.72 14.94
CA PHE A 280 9.04 -8.89 13.96
C PHE A 280 10.37 -9.54 13.56
N GLU A 281 11.03 -10.21 14.51
CA GLU A 281 12.29 -10.92 14.34
C GLU A 281 12.14 -12.08 13.33
N GLU A 282 11.10 -12.91 13.46
CA GLU A 282 10.83 -14.00 12.52
C GLU A 282 10.56 -13.47 11.11
N GLN A 283 9.73 -12.41 11.02
CA GLN A 283 9.38 -11.76 9.75
C GLN A 283 10.62 -11.15 9.07
N MET A 284 11.49 -10.49 9.83
CA MET A 284 12.76 -9.96 9.31
C MET A 284 13.71 -11.07 8.86
N ALA A 285 13.81 -12.16 9.62
CA ALA A 285 14.63 -13.32 9.27
C ALA A 285 14.15 -13.95 7.96
N GLU A 286 12.84 -14.06 7.76
CA GLU A 286 12.24 -14.58 6.53
C GLU A 286 12.47 -13.65 5.34
N MET A 287 12.20 -12.35 5.50
CA MET A 287 12.36 -11.35 4.42
C MET A 287 13.81 -11.25 3.91
N THR A 288 14.79 -11.57 4.74
CA THR A 288 16.22 -11.39 4.44
C THR A 288 16.95 -12.70 4.10
N ARG A 289 16.25 -13.83 3.99
CA ARG A 289 16.80 -15.10 3.45
C ARG A 289 17.15 -14.95 1.99
#